data_a66b5659b1b6fb6d29e0b23cb2250361
#
_entry.id   a66b5659b1b6fb6d29e0b23cb2250361
#
_cell.length_a   1.000
_cell.length_b   1.000
_cell.length_c   1.000
_cell.angle_alpha   90.00
_cell.angle_beta   90.00
_cell.angle_gamma   90.00
#
_symmetry.space_group_name_H-M   'P 1'
#
loop_
_entity.id
_entity.type
_entity.pdbx_description
1 polymer ?
#
loop_
_entity_poly.entity_id
_entity_poly.type
_entity_poly.pdbx_seq_one_letter_code
_entity_poly.pdbx_strand_id
1 'polypeptide(L)'
;MKLLTLLLMLVSVNSYAETIYKTIPGTPFKDITEPVMVIDKNVIYKTIPGTPYKDITEPLMVIEKNGIYPTIPGTTNRDYSEMPGFVIE
;
A
#
# COMPACT_ATOMS: atom_id res chain seq x y z
N MET A 1 -2.02 4.60 -29.87
CA MET A 1 -1.09 4.65 -29.45
C MET A 1 -0.98 4.91 -28.11
N LYS A 2 -1.23 5.91 -27.64
CA LYS A 2 -1.17 6.16 -26.35
C LYS A 2 -1.96 5.26 -25.55
N LEU A 3 -2.95 4.67 -26.05
CA LEU A 3 -3.77 3.83 -25.32
C LEU A 3 -3.04 2.67 -24.82
N LEU A 4 -2.23 2.12 -25.63
CA LEU A 4 -1.49 0.99 -25.28
C LEU A 4 -0.61 1.23 -24.14
N THR A 5 0.00 2.34 -24.13
CA THR A 5 0.89 2.67 -23.11
C THR A 5 0.25 2.67 -21.80
N LEU A 6 -0.93 3.18 -21.72
CA LEU A 6 -1.60 3.24 -20.48
C LEU A 6 -1.90 1.89 -19.92
N LEU A 7 -2.31 1.00 -20.76
CA LEU A 7 -2.63 -0.30 -20.32
C LEU A 7 -1.45 -1.00 -19.77
N LEU A 8 -0.34 -0.83 -20.40
CA LEU A 8 0.84 -1.44 -19.97
C LEU A 8 1.20 -0.99 -18.61
N MET A 9 0.99 0.25 -18.35
CA MET A 9 1.32 0.75 -17.10
C MET A 9 0.54 0.12 -16.02
N LEU A 10 -0.70 -0.10 -16.24
CA LEU A 10 -1.51 -0.68 -15.24
C LEU A 10 -1.00 -2.05 -14.88
N VAL A 11 -0.61 -2.78 -15.84
CA VAL A 11 -0.14 -4.10 -15.62
C VAL A 11 1.16 -4.07 -14.85
N SER A 12 2.02 -3.16 -15.20
CA SER A 12 3.28 -3.08 -14.57
C SER A 12 3.17 -2.72 -13.13
N VAL A 13 2.30 -1.81 -12.85
CA VAL A 13 2.12 -1.34 -11.50
C VAL A 13 1.79 -2.45 -10.55
N ASN A 14 1.03 -3.40 -11.00
CA ASN A 14 0.65 -4.48 -10.15
C ASN A 14 1.79 -5.37 -9.72
N SER A 15 2.89 -5.31 -10.40
CA SER A 15 3.99 -6.17 -10.04
C SER A 15 5.02 -5.48 -9.18
N TYR A 16 4.86 -4.20 -8.89
CA TYR A 16 5.84 -3.48 -8.08
C TYR A 16 5.23 -2.95 -6.80
N ALA A 17 6.04 -2.92 -5.76
CA ALA A 17 5.62 -2.34 -4.50
C ALA A 17 5.53 -0.83 -4.65
N GLU A 18 4.59 -0.24 -3.97
CA GLU A 18 4.43 1.21 -3.96
C GLU A 18 4.62 1.72 -2.56
N THR A 19 5.40 2.76 -2.40
CA THR A 19 5.67 3.32 -1.08
C THR A 19 4.78 4.53 -0.85
N ILE A 20 4.22 4.61 0.34
CA ILE A 20 3.37 5.72 0.76
C ILE A 20 4.19 6.59 1.69
N TYR A 21 4.26 7.89 1.38
CA TYR A 21 5.03 8.83 2.17
C TYR A 21 4.11 9.85 2.82
N LYS A 22 4.58 10.47 3.88
CA LYS A 22 3.89 11.62 4.42
C LYS A 22 4.15 12.77 3.46
N THR A 23 3.32 13.80 3.51
CA THR A 23 3.54 14.98 2.69
C THR A 23 4.39 15.96 3.47
N ILE A 24 5.06 16.83 2.74
CA ILE A 24 5.78 17.95 3.36
C ILE A 24 4.68 18.89 3.86
N PRO A 25 4.70 19.28 5.12
CA PRO A 25 3.64 20.11 5.69
C PRO A 25 3.29 21.33 4.83
N GLY A 26 2.00 21.49 4.59
CA GLY A 26 1.50 22.63 3.82
C GLY A 26 1.58 22.44 2.31
N THR A 27 1.99 21.27 1.82
CA THR A 27 2.13 21.03 0.40
C THR A 27 1.55 19.68 0.04
N PRO A 28 1.29 19.41 -1.24
CA PRO A 28 0.86 18.11 -1.67
C PRO A 28 2.03 17.21 -2.09
N PHE A 29 3.27 17.64 -1.81
CA PHE A 29 4.43 16.88 -2.25
C PHE A 29 4.88 15.87 -1.21
N LYS A 30 5.37 14.71 -1.67
CA LYS A 30 5.79 13.69 -0.73
C LYS A 30 7.11 14.08 -0.07
N ASP A 31 7.24 13.70 1.17
CA ASP A 31 8.47 13.92 1.91
C ASP A 31 9.24 12.61 1.82
N ILE A 32 10.27 12.58 0.99
CA ILE A 32 11.00 11.34 0.75
C ILE A 32 11.76 10.86 1.98
N THR A 33 11.85 11.68 3.01
CA THR A 33 12.51 11.25 4.24
C THR A 33 11.52 10.62 5.21
N GLU A 34 10.23 10.60 4.86
CA GLU A 34 9.20 10.07 5.74
C GLU A 34 8.34 8.99 5.10
N PRO A 35 8.93 7.87 4.69
CA PRO A 35 8.12 6.78 4.19
C PRO A 35 7.36 6.14 5.34
N VAL A 36 6.11 5.82 5.16
CA VAL A 36 5.30 5.25 6.24
C VAL A 36 4.76 3.85 5.96
N MET A 37 4.41 3.56 4.73
CA MET A 37 3.84 2.25 4.41
C MET A 37 4.24 1.82 3.01
N VAL A 38 4.11 0.55 2.73
CA VAL A 38 4.38 -0.02 1.41
C VAL A 38 3.22 -0.91 1.03
N ILE A 39 2.73 -0.77 -0.20
CA ILE A 39 1.71 -1.64 -0.73
C ILE A 39 2.41 -2.62 -1.67
N ASP A 40 2.29 -3.90 -1.39
CA ASP A 40 2.89 -4.92 -2.23
C ASP A 40 1.90 -6.06 -2.38
N LYS A 41 1.47 -6.32 -3.61
CA LYS A 41 0.53 -7.39 -3.91
C LYS A 41 -0.72 -7.33 -3.05
N ASN A 42 -1.29 -6.16 -2.97
CA ASN A 42 -2.53 -5.91 -2.24
C ASN A 42 -2.41 -6.02 -0.72
N VAL A 43 -1.20 -6.08 -0.20
CA VAL A 43 -0.99 -6.06 1.24
C VAL A 43 -0.27 -4.77 1.60
N ILE A 44 -0.72 -4.12 2.64
CA ILE A 44 -0.12 -2.88 3.12
C ILE A 44 0.73 -3.22 4.33
N TYR A 45 2.01 -2.89 4.26
CA TYR A 45 2.97 -3.14 5.33
C TYR A 45 3.50 -1.85 5.91
N LYS A 46 3.96 -1.90 7.14
CA LYS A 46 4.70 -0.78 7.68
C LYS A 46 6.06 -0.78 7.01
N THR A 47 6.73 0.36 6.99
CA THR A 47 8.11 0.39 6.52
C THR A 47 9.05 0.12 7.68
N ILE A 48 10.24 -0.36 7.36
CA ILE A 48 11.29 -0.48 8.34
C ILE A 48 11.70 0.96 8.63
N PRO A 49 11.72 1.38 9.88
CA PRO A 49 11.98 2.77 10.24
C PRO A 49 13.17 3.37 9.52
N GLY A 50 12.96 4.55 8.93
CA GLY A 50 14.01 5.27 8.22
C GLY A 50 14.28 4.77 6.81
N THR A 51 13.52 3.79 6.31
CA THR A 51 13.75 3.27 4.97
C THR A 51 12.43 3.21 4.21
N PRO A 52 12.48 3.08 2.89
CA PRO A 52 11.27 2.90 2.10
C PRO A 52 10.93 1.42 1.89
N TYR A 53 11.58 0.53 2.62
CA TYR A 53 11.38 -0.89 2.41
C TYR A 53 10.32 -1.47 3.34
N LYS A 54 9.55 -2.43 2.85
CA LYS A 54 8.49 -2.99 3.66
C LYS A 54 9.06 -3.85 4.76
N ASP A 55 8.40 -3.82 5.91
CA ASP A 55 8.77 -4.67 7.02
C ASP A 55 7.86 -5.89 6.91
N ILE A 56 8.38 -7.00 6.43
CA ILE A 56 7.56 -8.18 6.19
C ILE A 56 7.00 -8.78 7.46
N THR A 57 7.47 -8.35 8.60
CA THR A 57 6.93 -8.86 9.86
C THR A 57 5.78 -8.01 10.36
N GLU A 58 5.47 -6.91 9.65
CA GLU A 58 4.43 -6.00 10.09
C GLU A 58 3.39 -5.72 9.01
N PRO A 59 2.69 -6.74 8.51
CA PRO A 59 1.60 -6.48 7.59
C PRO A 59 0.46 -5.84 8.36
N LEU A 60 -0.16 -4.83 7.81
CA LEU A 60 -1.19 -4.08 8.48
C LEU A 60 -2.59 -4.33 7.93
N MET A 61 -2.72 -4.33 6.63
CA MET A 61 -4.03 -4.41 6.00
C MET A 61 -3.93 -5.08 4.64
N VAL A 62 -5.07 -5.52 4.15
CA VAL A 62 -5.17 -6.16 2.84
C VAL A 62 -6.24 -5.46 2.03
N ILE A 63 -5.97 -5.24 0.75
CA ILE A 63 -6.92 -4.63 -0.15
C ILE A 63 -7.63 -5.73 -0.91
N GLU A 64 -8.96 -5.81 -0.78
CA GLU A 64 -9.75 -6.75 -1.53
C GLU A 64 -10.87 -6.01 -2.22
N LYS A 65 -10.93 -6.08 -3.53
CA LYS A 65 -11.87 -5.31 -4.31
C LYS A 65 -11.66 -3.86 -3.96
N ASN A 66 -12.63 -3.19 -3.44
CA ASN A 66 -12.44 -1.80 -3.06
C ASN A 66 -12.48 -1.58 -1.57
N GLY A 67 -12.27 -2.64 -0.79
CA GLY A 67 -12.22 -2.51 0.66
C GLY A 67 -10.82 -2.74 1.17
N ILE A 68 -10.47 -2.07 2.25
CA ILE A 68 -9.20 -2.27 2.92
C ILE A 68 -9.50 -2.85 4.28
N TYR A 69 -9.06 -4.07 4.53
CA TYR A 69 -9.38 -4.81 5.73
C TYR A 69 -8.15 -5.03 6.60
N PRO A 70 -8.32 -5.09 7.91
CA PRO A 70 -7.17 -5.42 8.77
C PRO A 70 -6.73 -6.85 8.54
N THR A 71 -5.48 -7.14 8.78
CA THR A 71 -4.96 -8.49 8.68
C THR A 71 -5.00 -9.13 10.06
N ILE A 72 -5.00 -10.46 10.07
CA ILE A 72 -4.84 -11.19 11.31
C ILE A 72 -3.42 -10.90 11.75
N PRO A 73 -3.20 -10.45 12.97
CA PRO A 73 -1.86 -10.04 13.42
C PRO A 73 -0.77 -11.04 13.09
N GLY A 74 0.31 -10.55 12.52
CA GLY A 74 1.44 -11.38 12.17
C GLY A 74 1.30 -12.14 10.87
N THR A 75 0.19 -11.97 10.16
CA THR A 75 -0.01 -12.66 8.89
C THR A 75 -0.39 -11.68 7.80
N THR A 76 -0.40 -12.15 6.57
CA THR A 76 -0.85 -11.33 5.45
C THR A 76 -2.29 -11.68 5.08
N ASN A 77 -2.97 -12.43 5.92
CA ASN A 77 -4.33 -12.86 5.64
C ASN A 77 -5.35 -11.87 6.19
N ARG A 78 -6.42 -11.65 5.41
CA ARG A 78 -7.48 -10.77 5.84
C ARG A 78 -8.15 -11.34 7.08
N ASP A 79 -8.50 -10.47 8.02
CA ASP A 79 -9.25 -10.87 9.19
C ASP A 79 -10.72 -10.80 8.83
N TYR A 80 -11.34 -11.93 8.56
CA TYR A 80 -12.73 -11.97 8.13
C TYR A 80 -13.73 -11.64 9.23
N SER A 81 -13.26 -11.53 10.44
CA SER A 81 -14.16 -11.16 11.54
C SER A 81 -14.32 -9.64 11.62
N GLU A 82 -13.54 -8.88 10.83
CA GLU A 82 -13.58 -7.43 10.87
C GLU A 82 -14.19 -6.85 9.60
N MET A 83 -14.89 -5.74 9.76
CA MET A 83 -15.41 -5.03 8.61
C MET A 83 -14.27 -4.22 8.00
N PRO A 84 -14.42 -3.78 6.75
CA PRO A 84 -13.34 -3.01 6.15
C PRO A 84 -13.14 -1.72 6.92
N GLY A 85 -11.89 -1.35 7.12
CA GLY A 85 -11.59 -0.10 7.77
C GLY A 85 -11.72 1.06 6.83
N PHE A 86 -11.48 0.82 5.52
CA PHE A 86 -11.54 1.87 4.51
C PHE A 86 -12.12 1.30 3.22
N VAL A 87 -12.67 2.18 2.41
CA VAL A 87 -13.22 1.79 1.11
C VAL A 87 -12.59 2.70 0.06
N ILE A 88 -12.19 2.11 -1.06
CA ILE A 88 -11.61 2.87 -2.15
C ILE A 88 -12.72 3.14 -3.14
N GLU A 89 -12.98 4.40 -3.44
CA GLU A 89 -14.07 4.75 -4.34
C GLU A 89 -13.62 4.92 -5.77
#